data_a7bfa5ee923d2bf44e71866c52e64e73
#
_entry.id   a7bfa5ee923d2bf44e71866c52e64e73
#
_cell.length_a   1.000
_cell.length_b   1.000
_cell.length_c   1.000
_cell.angle_alpha   90.00
_cell.angle_beta   90.00
_cell.angle_gamma   90.00
#
_symmetry.space_group_name_H-M   'P 1'
#
loop_
_entity.id
_entity.type
_entity.pdbx_description
1 polymer ?
#
loop_
_entity_poly.entity_id
_entity_poly.type
_entity_poly.pdbx_seq_one_letter_code
_entity_poly.pdbx_strand_id
1 'polypeptide(L)'
;MCDIALILLDEDLINNIAIEMKTYMSHRQQKQFEVLLKAFKDDNEDITSIIFAKELISQYRRNRIFAMNDMRRFIVTANMSAGKSTLINALIGKSLVKTSQEVCTGNICYIYNKPYEDNRVYLENGAFSNNASQRELKNISWDVQTSIASYFRSINYIKNRICVIDTPGVNSSINKEHRRISQDALKNEQYEKVIYIINANKLGSDEEIKQLKWFSDNIPNDKVIFVVNKLDDFNASDDNISASIEGVKKDLVSLGFEEPVICPISAYFSLLIKMKANGDIMTDDEIDEYSFYVKKFKRPVYDLSKYYKDVYEQTGDNEMIEMSKKCGLYGLEKILYGGTI
;
A
#
# COMPACT_ATOMS: atom_id res chain seq x y z
N MET A 1 26.96 -5.13 18.81
CA MET A 1 26.08 -5.82 19.77
C MET A 1 25.06 -4.87 20.39
N CYS A 2 25.46 -3.69 20.89
CA CYS A 2 24.50 -2.70 21.42
C CYS A 2 23.46 -2.26 20.36
N ASP A 3 23.90 -2.07 19.12
CA ASP A 3 23.02 -1.74 17.99
C ASP A 3 21.98 -2.83 17.70
N ILE A 4 22.39 -4.10 17.78
CA ILE A 4 21.51 -5.25 17.57
C ILE A 4 20.46 -5.31 18.70
N ALA A 5 20.89 -5.13 19.95
CA ALA A 5 19.99 -5.13 21.09
C ALA A 5 18.95 -3.98 21.00
N LEU A 6 19.38 -2.77 20.58
CA LEU A 6 18.50 -1.65 20.32
C LEU A 6 17.49 -1.96 19.20
N ILE A 7 17.93 -2.60 18.12
CA ILE A 7 17.05 -3.01 17.01
C ILE A 7 16.03 -4.04 17.44
N LEU A 8 16.42 -5.00 18.28
CA LEU A 8 15.55 -6.05 18.81
C LEU A 8 14.59 -5.54 19.90
N LEU A 9 14.79 -4.30 20.39
CA LEU A 9 14.00 -3.70 21.48
C LEU A 9 14.04 -4.53 22.78
N ASP A 10 15.16 -5.23 23.01
CA ASP A 10 15.37 -6.06 24.19
C ASP A 10 16.06 -5.25 25.29
N GLU A 11 15.28 -4.77 26.24
CA GLU A 11 15.74 -3.90 27.34
C GLU A 11 16.78 -4.60 28.24
N ASP A 12 16.61 -5.88 28.53
CA ASP A 12 17.53 -6.64 29.39
C ASP A 12 18.86 -6.83 28.68
N LEU A 13 18.82 -7.18 27.41
CA LEU A 13 20.03 -7.32 26.59
C LEU A 13 20.77 -5.98 26.45
N ILE A 14 20.05 -4.88 26.23
CA ILE A 14 20.62 -3.54 26.15
C ILE A 14 21.36 -3.19 27.46
N ASN A 15 20.71 -3.43 28.60
CA ASN A 15 21.27 -3.12 29.90
C ASN A 15 22.52 -3.96 30.21
N ASN A 16 22.48 -5.26 29.94
CA ASN A 16 23.62 -6.17 30.14
C ASN A 16 24.82 -5.79 29.27
N ILE A 17 24.58 -5.50 27.99
CA ILE A 17 25.63 -5.03 27.07
C ILE A 17 26.20 -3.68 27.54
N ALA A 18 25.34 -2.76 27.99
CA ALA A 18 25.79 -1.45 28.47
C ALA A 18 26.66 -1.54 29.72
N ILE A 19 26.33 -2.45 30.64
CA ILE A 19 27.18 -2.72 31.84
C ILE A 19 28.54 -3.24 31.40
N GLU A 20 28.58 -4.24 30.54
CA GLU A 20 29.83 -4.83 30.05
C GLU A 20 30.69 -3.79 29.31
N MET A 21 30.09 -3.01 28.39
CA MET A 21 30.83 -1.98 27.64
C MET A 21 31.47 -0.94 28.56
N LYS A 22 30.83 -0.54 29.66
CA LYS A 22 31.35 0.44 30.61
C LYS A 22 32.64 -0.02 31.26
N THR A 23 32.88 -1.32 31.40
CA THR A 23 34.10 -1.86 32.00
C THR A 23 35.37 -1.51 31.17
N TYR A 24 35.20 -1.31 29.86
CA TYR A 24 36.28 -0.99 28.93
C TYR A 24 36.43 0.51 28.66
N MET A 25 35.62 1.38 29.32
CA MET A 25 35.56 2.81 29.08
C MET A 25 36.17 3.60 30.22
N SER A 26 36.87 4.71 29.90
CA SER A 26 37.20 5.71 30.89
C SER A 26 35.98 6.40 31.48
N HIS A 27 36.09 6.98 32.65
CA HIS A 27 34.96 7.66 33.31
C HIS A 27 34.28 8.74 32.44
N ARG A 28 35.05 9.46 31.64
CA ARG A 28 34.54 10.46 30.69
C ARG A 28 33.72 9.79 29.59
N GLN A 29 34.20 8.66 29.04
CA GLN A 29 33.50 7.90 28.00
C GLN A 29 32.22 7.26 28.54
N GLN A 30 32.25 6.77 29.77
CA GLN A 30 31.04 6.21 30.41
C GLN A 30 29.92 7.25 30.50
N LYS A 31 30.22 8.49 30.91
CA LYS A 31 29.23 9.58 30.95
C LYS A 31 28.69 9.91 29.57
N GLN A 32 29.53 9.99 28.57
CA GLN A 32 29.10 10.24 27.19
C GLN A 32 28.25 9.10 26.65
N PHE A 33 28.61 7.87 26.95
CA PHE A 33 27.84 6.68 26.56
C PHE A 33 26.46 6.63 27.23
N GLU A 34 26.37 7.00 28.52
CA GLU A 34 25.08 7.10 29.22
C GLU A 34 24.13 8.12 28.58
N VAL A 35 24.65 9.30 28.25
CA VAL A 35 23.87 10.34 27.56
C VAL A 35 23.38 9.84 26.22
N LEU A 36 24.27 9.18 25.45
CA LEU A 36 23.93 8.63 24.15
C LEU A 36 22.87 7.52 24.27
N LEU A 37 23.08 6.57 25.19
CA LEU A 37 22.15 5.45 25.41
C LEU A 37 20.76 5.95 25.85
N LYS A 38 20.72 6.93 26.75
CA LYS A 38 19.48 7.60 27.16
C LYS A 38 18.78 8.24 25.97
N ALA A 39 19.51 8.95 25.12
CA ALA A 39 18.98 9.57 23.91
C ALA A 39 18.36 8.56 22.93
N PHE A 40 18.89 7.33 22.83
CA PHE A 40 18.27 6.26 22.03
C PHE A 40 17.01 5.69 22.69
N LYS A 41 16.98 5.59 24.02
CA LYS A 41 15.88 4.92 24.74
C LYS A 41 14.69 5.85 25.03
N ASP A 42 14.92 7.12 25.28
CA ASP A 42 13.91 8.10 25.68
C ASP A 42 13.62 9.09 24.53
N ASP A 43 12.39 9.02 23.99
CA ASP A 43 11.96 9.88 22.88
C ASP A 43 11.87 11.35 23.25
N ASN A 44 11.73 11.67 24.55
CA ASN A 44 11.64 13.05 25.06
C ASN A 44 13.01 13.67 25.35
N GLU A 45 14.10 12.89 25.33
CA GLU A 45 15.44 13.40 25.58
C GLU A 45 15.86 14.37 24.48
N ASP A 46 16.36 15.53 24.88
CA ASP A 46 16.90 16.53 23.95
C ASP A 46 18.19 16.03 23.30
N ILE A 47 18.19 15.93 21.97
CA ILE A 47 19.31 15.49 21.17
C ILE A 47 20.04 16.60 20.42
N THR A 48 19.69 17.86 20.68
CA THR A 48 20.26 19.02 19.99
C THR A 48 21.75 19.16 20.23
N SER A 49 22.22 18.74 21.42
CA SER A 49 23.66 18.74 21.81
C SER A 49 24.46 17.55 21.23
N ILE A 50 23.77 16.51 20.74
CA ILE A 50 24.41 15.27 20.21
C ILE A 50 24.54 15.35 18.68
N ILE A 51 25.20 16.39 18.18
CA ILE A 51 25.24 16.72 16.74
C ILE A 51 25.68 15.54 15.88
N PHE A 52 26.72 14.80 16.29
CA PHE A 52 27.31 13.70 15.51
C PHE A 52 26.39 12.47 15.35
N ALA A 53 25.41 12.26 16.23
CA ALA A 53 24.48 11.14 16.21
C ALA A 53 23.00 11.56 16.08
N LYS A 54 22.70 12.84 15.93
CA LYS A 54 21.35 13.38 15.93
C LYS A 54 20.45 12.72 14.89
N GLU A 55 20.93 12.59 13.66
CA GLU A 55 20.16 11.98 12.57
C GLU A 55 19.91 10.49 12.84
N LEU A 56 20.94 9.76 13.29
CA LEU A 56 20.83 8.34 13.64
C LEU A 56 19.85 8.10 14.77
N ILE A 57 19.90 8.90 15.84
CA ILE A 57 18.96 8.82 16.96
C ILE A 57 17.55 9.11 16.48
N SER A 58 17.36 10.17 15.70
CA SER A 58 16.06 10.54 15.15
C SER A 58 15.46 9.44 14.27
N GLN A 59 16.30 8.82 13.43
CA GLN A 59 15.88 7.70 12.59
C GLN A 59 15.53 6.46 13.44
N TYR A 60 16.38 6.13 14.42
CA TYR A 60 16.12 5.01 15.33
C TYR A 60 14.79 5.18 16.07
N ARG A 61 14.53 6.38 16.65
CA ARG A 61 13.26 6.66 17.34
C ARG A 61 12.07 6.47 16.42
N ARG A 62 12.12 6.99 15.19
CA ARG A 62 11.05 6.76 14.20
C ARG A 62 10.86 5.29 13.88
N ASN A 63 11.96 4.55 13.68
CA ASN A 63 11.90 3.11 13.39
C ASN A 63 11.33 2.31 14.56
N ARG A 64 11.69 2.68 15.80
CA ARG A 64 11.15 2.05 17.01
C ARG A 64 9.64 2.28 17.13
N ILE A 65 9.19 3.53 16.99
CA ILE A 65 7.76 3.87 17.02
C ILE A 65 7.02 3.08 15.94
N PHE A 66 7.58 3.04 14.73
CA PHE A 66 6.99 2.26 13.63
C PHE A 66 6.92 0.77 13.96
N ALA A 67 7.98 0.19 14.50
CA ALA A 67 8.02 -1.24 14.85
C ALA A 67 7.04 -1.62 15.96
N MET A 68 6.76 -0.69 16.90
CA MET A 68 5.82 -0.88 18.00
C MET A 68 4.36 -0.68 17.60
N ASN A 69 4.08 -0.04 16.45
CA ASN A 69 2.72 0.13 15.97
C ASN A 69 2.15 -1.18 15.44
N ASP A 70 0.83 -1.34 15.61
CA ASP A 70 0.10 -2.47 15.05
C ASP A 70 0.24 -2.55 13.55
N MET A 71 0.25 -3.78 13.03
CA MET A 71 0.29 -4.03 11.59
C MET A 71 -1.14 -4.13 11.05
N ARG A 72 -1.51 -3.18 10.20
CA ARG A 72 -2.76 -3.23 9.45
C ARG A 72 -2.55 -4.05 8.17
N ARG A 73 -3.42 -5.01 7.93
CA ARG A 73 -3.32 -5.94 6.80
C ARG A 73 -4.51 -5.77 5.88
N PHE A 74 -4.23 -5.66 4.58
CA PHE A 74 -5.24 -5.51 3.54
C PHE A 74 -5.05 -6.59 2.47
N ILE A 75 -6.06 -7.43 2.27
CA ILE A 75 -6.05 -8.37 1.14
C ILE A 75 -6.54 -7.63 -0.10
N VAL A 76 -5.80 -7.74 -1.20
CA VAL A 76 -6.20 -7.21 -2.51
C VAL A 76 -6.56 -8.37 -3.42
N THR A 77 -7.77 -8.33 -3.94
CA THR A 77 -8.28 -9.34 -4.86
C THR A 77 -9.07 -8.70 -5.99
N ALA A 78 -9.11 -9.37 -7.13
CA ALA A 78 -9.77 -8.84 -8.31
C ALA A 78 -10.04 -9.95 -9.32
N ASN A 79 -11.00 -9.69 -10.20
CA ASN A 79 -11.07 -10.42 -11.45
C ASN A 79 -9.90 -10.07 -12.37
N MET A 80 -9.61 -10.95 -13.34
CA MET A 80 -8.53 -10.74 -14.29
C MET A 80 -8.70 -9.41 -15.03
N SER A 81 -7.61 -8.69 -15.21
CA SER A 81 -7.58 -7.38 -15.92
C SER A 81 -8.34 -6.23 -15.25
N ALA A 82 -8.76 -6.35 -13.98
CA ALA A 82 -9.36 -5.24 -13.24
C ALA A 82 -8.34 -4.17 -12.79
N GLY A 83 -7.04 -4.45 -12.92
CA GLY A 83 -5.96 -3.52 -12.55
C GLY A 83 -5.43 -3.71 -11.14
N LYS A 84 -5.46 -4.96 -10.60
CA LYS A 84 -4.96 -5.29 -9.26
C LYS A 84 -3.50 -4.85 -9.05
N SER A 85 -2.59 -5.28 -9.91
CA SER A 85 -1.17 -4.92 -9.81
C SER A 85 -0.94 -3.42 -9.99
N THR A 86 -1.73 -2.76 -10.85
CA THR A 86 -1.68 -1.31 -11.02
C THR A 86 -2.12 -0.57 -9.77
N LEU A 87 -3.18 -1.02 -9.09
CA LEU A 87 -3.63 -0.44 -7.84
C LEU A 87 -2.58 -0.63 -6.73
N ILE A 88 -2.02 -1.83 -6.60
CA ILE A 88 -0.96 -2.11 -5.62
C ILE A 88 0.24 -1.18 -5.87
N ASN A 89 0.71 -1.06 -7.11
CA ASN A 89 1.78 -0.13 -7.47
C ASN A 89 1.41 1.32 -7.17
N ALA A 90 0.16 1.73 -7.40
CA ALA A 90 -0.33 3.06 -7.05
C ALA A 90 -0.33 3.31 -5.54
N LEU A 91 -0.74 2.35 -4.72
CA LEU A 91 -0.69 2.44 -3.26
C LEU A 91 0.75 2.55 -2.75
N ILE A 92 1.67 1.77 -3.32
CA ILE A 92 3.10 1.84 -2.99
C ILE A 92 3.75 3.13 -3.53
N GLY A 93 3.32 3.59 -4.71
CA GLY A 93 3.90 4.72 -5.45
C GLY A 93 5.14 4.36 -6.26
N LYS A 94 5.32 3.08 -6.58
CA LYS A 94 6.42 2.53 -7.38
C LYS A 94 5.94 1.35 -8.21
N SER A 95 6.53 1.13 -9.38
CA SER A 95 6.25 -0.04 -10.22
C SER A 95 7.02 -1.26 -9.71
N LEU A 96 6.51 -1.93 -8.67
CA LEU A 96 7.13 -3.11 -8.05
C LEU A 96 6.51 -4.42 -8.52
N VAL A 97 5.19 -4.45 -8.64
CA VAL A 97 4.44 -5.63 -9.04
C VAL A 97 4.23 -5.60 -10.55
N LYS A 98 4.50 -6.74 -11.20
CA LYS A 98 4.35 -6.85 -12.66
C LYS A 98 2.89 -6.63 -13.07
N THR A 99 2.68 -5.74 -14.05
CA THR A 99 1.35 -5.36 -14.55
C THR A 99 0.92 -6.11 -15.81
N SER A 100 1.72 -7.08 -16.29
CA SER A 100 1.42 -7.81 -17.53
C SER A 100 0.16 -8.68 -17.39
N GLN A 101 -0.54 -8.87 -18.51
CA GLN A 101 -1.77 -9.69 -18.60
C GLN A 101 -1.51 -11.21 -18.44
N GLU A 102 -0.26 -11.64 -18.46
CA GLU A 102 0.08 -13.04 -18.18
C GLU A 102 -0.24 -13.37 -16.73
N VAL A 103 -0.68 -14.61 -16.51
CA VAL A 103 -1.00 -15.18 -15.18
C VAL A 103 0.23 -15.09 -14.29
N CYS A 104 0.33 -14.01 -13.52
CA CYS A 104 1.59 -13.63 -12.87
C CYS A 104 1.67 -14.02 -11.40
N THR A 105 0.59 -14.49 -10.78
CA THR A 105 0.60 -14.78 -9.34
C THR A 105 -0.01 -16.15 -9.09
N GLY A 106 0.83 -17.17 -9.07
CA GLY A 106 0.45 -18.53 -8.63
C GLY A 106 0.40 -18.67 -7.11
N ASN A 107 0.92 -17.68 -6.33
CA ASN A 107 0.97 -17.72 -4.88
C ASN A 107 0.68 -16.33 -4.28
N ILE A 108 0.60 -16.26 -2.96
CA ILE A 108 0.37 -15.02 -2.20
C ILE A 108 1.69 -14.24 -2.10
N CYS A 109 1.61 -12.92 -2.33
CA CYS A 109 2.72 -11.99 -2.12
C CYS A 109 2.38 -11.01 -0.99
N TYR A 110 3.25 -10.94 0.02
CA TYR A 110 3.13 -10.00 1.15
C TYR A 110 3.99 -8.78 0.89
N ILE A 111 3.38 -7.60 0.86
CA ILE A 111 4.07 -6.34 0.57
C ILE A 111 3.99 -5.44 1.79
N TYR A 112 5.13 -5.19 2.41
CA TYR A 112 5.26 -4.43 3.65
C TYR A 112 5.75 -3.02 3.39
N ASN A 113 5.19 -2.03 4.09
CA ASN A 113 5.76 -0.69 4.10
C ASN A 113 6.99 -0.61 4.99
N LYS A 114 7.89 0.31 4.65
CA LYS A 114 9.08 0.65 5.44
C LYS A 114 8.88 1.98 6.17
N PRO A 115 9.60 2.23 7.27
CA PRO A 115 9.46 3.47 8.06
C PRO A 115 10.05 4.70 7.36
N TYR A 116 10.93 4.51 6.37
CA TYR A 116 11.59 5.61 5.64
C TYR A 116 11.99 5.18 4.23
N GLU A 117 12.17 6.16 3.35
CA GLU A 117 12.65 5.93 1.98
C GLU A 117 14.18 5.87 1.96
N ASP A 118 14.72 4.74 1.54
CA ASP A 118 16.13 4.49 1.33
C ASP A 118 16.44 4.10 -0.12
N ASN A 119 15.45 4.23 -1.00
CA ASN A 119 15.50 3.83 -2.42
C ASN A 119 15.75 2.32 -2.64
N ARG A 120 15.64 1.49 -1.61
CA ARG A 120 15.84 0.04 -1.70
C ARG A 120 14.52 -0.70 -1.60
N VAL A 121 14.45 -1.81 -2.30
CA VAL A 121 13.37 -2.79 -2.21
C VAL A 121 13.95 -4.08 -1.66
N TYR A 122 13.39 -4.58 -0.57
CA TYR A 122 13.77 -5.87 -0.02
C TYR A 122 12.86 -6.94 -0.59
N LEU A 123 13.45 -8.04 -1.03
CA LEU A 123 12.74 -9.18 -1.61
C LEU A 123 13.18 -10.47 -0.91
N GLU A 124 12.22 -11.26 -0.53
CA GLU A 124 12.40 -12.64 -0.11
C GLU A 124 11.55 -13.55 -1.00
N ASN A 125 12.19 -14.41 -1.77
CA ASN A 125 11.56 -15.38 -2.67
C ASN A 125 12.52 -16.57 -2.83
N GLY A 126 12.57 -17.43 -1.81
CA GLY A 126 13.57 -18.52 -1.72
C GLY A 126 15.00 -18.05 -1.42
N ALA A 127 15.36 -16.82 -1.76
CA ALA A 127 16.58 -16.13 -1.39
C ALA A 127 16.26 -14.70 -0.96
N PHE A 128 17.12 -14.09 -0.14
CA PHE A 128 16.95 -12.72 0.33
C PHE A 128 17.81 -11.76 -0.47
N SER A 129 17.18 -10.69 -0.99
CA SER A 129 17.85 -9.53 -1.61
C SER A 129 17.51 -8.26 -0.83
N ASN A 130 18.51 -7.52 -0.38
CA ASN A 130 18.34 -6.26 0.35
C ASN A 130 18.25 -5.03 -0.56
N ASN A 131 18.33 -5.21 -1.85
CA ASN A 131 18.15 -4.18 -2.88
C ASN A 131 17.76 -4.84 -4.20
N ALA A 132 16.56 -5.40 -4.25
CA ALA A 132 16.08 -6.13 -5.41
C ALA A 132 16.03 -5.25 -6.65
N SER A 133 16.65 -5.70 -7.69
CA SER A 133 16.63 -5.07 -9.01
C SER A 133 15.26 -5.31 -9.68
N GLN A 134 14.93 -4.46 -10.66
CA GLN A 134 13.74 -4.67 -11.52
C GLN A 134 13.74 -6.05 -12.21
N ARG A 135 14.92 -6.61 -12.49
CA ARG A 135 15.05 -7.94 -13.07
C ARG A 135 14.65 -9.03 -12.07
N GLU A 136 15.06 -8.91 -10.80
CA GLU A 136 14.68 -9.86 -9.75
C GLU A 136 13.18 -9.80 -9.49
N LEU A 137 12.60 -8.59 -9.39
CA LEU A 137 11.16 -8.39 -9.21
C LEU A 137 10.31 -8.92 -10.38
N LYS A 138 10.86 -8.92 -11.61
CA LYS A 138 10.20 -9.51 -12.79
C LYS A 138 10.29 -11.03 -12.85
N ASN A 139 11.31 -11.62 -12.20
CA ASN A 139 11.62 -13.06 -12.24
C ASN A 139 11.29 -13.77 -10.92
N ILE A 140 10.34 -13.25 -10.15
CA ILE A 140 9.87 -13.90 -8.91
C ILE A 140 9.34 -15.29 -9.25
N SER A 141 9.78 -16.31 -8.50
CA SER A 141 9.22 -17.66 -8.57
C SER A 141 7.89 -17.69 -7.80
N TRP A 142 6.84 -18.08 -8.50
CA TRP A 142 5.48 -18.11 -7.94
C TRP A 142 5.16 -19.41 -7.19
N ASP A 143 6.08 -20.35 -7.17
CA ASP A 143 5.96 -21.59 -6.38
C ASP A 143 6.35 -21.39 -4.91
N VAL A 144 6.94 -20.25 -4.60
CA VAL A 144 7.42 -19.91 -3.26
C VAL A 144 6.67 -18.68 -2.73
N GLN A 145 6.35 -18.68 -1.46
CA GLN A 145 5.81 -17.50 -0.79
C GLN A 145 6.78 -16.32 -0.97
N THR A 146 6.22 -15.17 -1.32
CA THR A 146 7.01 -13.97 -1.62
C THR A 146 6.73 -12.89 -0.60
N SER A 147 7.79 -12.26 -0.11
CA SER A 147 7.71 -11.05 0.73
C SER A 147 8.51 -9.92 0.11
N ILE A 148 7.88 -8.76 -0.01
CA ILE A 148 8.51 -7.53 -0.52
C ILE A 148 8.39 -6.45 0.56
N ALA A 149 9.46 -5.69 0.81
CA ALA A 149 9.37 -4.50 1.65
C ALA A 149 9.88 -3.27 0.89
N SER A 150 9.05 -2.24 0.85
CA SER A 150 9.35 -0.96 0.20
C SER A 150 8.76 0.20 0.98
N TYR A 151 9.31 1.40 0.85
CA TYR A 151 8.67 2.58 1.38
C TYR A 151 7.42 2.90 0.54
N PHE A 152 6.25 3.07 1.23
CA PHE A 152 5.02 3.47 0.57
C PHE A 152 4.96 5.00 0.49
N ARG A 153 4.99 5.50 -0.71
CA ARG A 153 4.94 6.94 -1.03
C ARG A 153 3.49 7.42 -0.98
N SER A 154 2.90 7.35 0.21
CA SER A 154 1.53 7.82 0.42
C SER A 154 1.46 9.34 0.42
N ILE A 155 0.36 9.87 -0.07
CA ILE A 155 0.05 11.32 0.00
C ILE A 155 -0.25 11.71 1.44
N ASN A 156 -0.90 10.82 2.18
CA ASN A 156 -1.15 10.99 3.60
C ASN A 156 -0.06 10.26 4.40
N TYR A 157 0.36 10.85 5.52
CA TYR A 157 1.34 10.21 6.39
C TYR A 157 0.83 8.87 6.92
N ILE A 158 1.61 7.80 6.69
CA ILE A 158 1.32 6.46 7.20
C ILE A 158 2.03 6.31 8.55
N LYS A 159 1.25 6.31 9.63
CA LYS A 159 1.77 6.08 10.97
C LYS A 159 1.99 4.59 11.27
N ASN A 160 1.10 3.74 10.80
CA ASN A 160 1.05 2.32 11.13
C ASN A 160 1.92 1.48 10.19
N ARG A 161 2.24 0.28 10.65
CA ARG A 161 2.77 -0.77 9.77
C ARG A 161 1.66 -1.25 8.85
N ILE A 162 1.96 -1.38 7.55
CA ILE A 162 1.01 -1.82 6.53
C ILE A 162 1.55 -3.09 5.88
N CYS A 163 0.67 -4.07 5.70
CA CYS A 163 0.91 -5.22 4.85
C CYS A 163 -0.21 -5.32 3.80
N VAL A 164 0.14 -5.18 2.53
CA VAL A 164 -0.75 -5.46 1.40
C VAL A 164 -0.52 -6.89 0.98
N ILE A 165 -1.56 -7.72 1.03
CA ILE A 165 -1.53 -9.13 0.66
C ILE A 165 -2.09 -9.25 -0.75
N ASP A 166 -1.22 -9.47 -1.72
CA ASP A 166 -1.58 -9.66 -3.12
C ASP A 166 -1.93 -11.13 -3.36
N THR A 167 -3.17 -11.39 -3.79
CA THR A 167 -3.67 -12.74 -4.08
C THR A 167 -3.67 -13.03 -5.57
N PRO A 168 -3.57 -14.32 -5.98
CA PRO A 168 -3.78 -14.69 -7.37
C PRO A 168 -5.10 -14.16 -7.92
N GLY A 169 -5.11 -13.70 -9.17
CA GLY A 169 -6.34 -13.28 -9.85
C GLY A 169 -7.30 -14.47 -10.02
N VAL A 170 -8.57 -14.29 -9.65
CA VAL A 170 -9.53 -15.40 -9.49
C VAL A 170 -10.23 -15.86 -10.77
N ASN A 171 -10.00 -15.19 -11.89
CA ASN A 171 -10.60 -15.51 -13.19
C ASN A 171 -9.60 -16.01 -14.20
N SER A 172 -8.98 -17.12 -13.94
CA SER A 172 -8.57 -17.93 -15.06
C SER A 172 -9.51 -19.14 -15.11
N SER A 173 -10.28 -19.25 -16.17
CA SER A 173 -10.95 -20.51 -16.57
C SER A 173 -9.93 -21.68 -16.61
N ILE A 174 -8.66 -21.36 -16.54
CA ILE A 174 -7.51 -22.24 -16.61
C ILE A 174 -7.03 -22.68 -15.21
N ASN A 175 -7.37 -21.98 -14.10
CA ASN A 175 -6.72 -22.28 -12.82
C ASN A 175 -7.68 -22.26 -11.63
N LYS A 176 -8.37 -23.37 -11.40
CA LYS A 176 -9.16 -23.62 -10.18
C LYS A 176 -8.31 -23.46 -8.90
N GLU A 177 -7.00 -23.65 -9.02
CA GLU A 177 -6.04 -23.55 -7.94
C GLU A 177 -5.84 -22.11 -7.48
N HIS A 178 -5.73 -21.12 -8.38
CA HIS A 178 -5.65 -19.71 -8.04
C HIS A 178 -6.88 -19.23 -7.25
N ARG A 179 -8.08 -19.67 -7.68
CA ARG A 179 -9.31 -19.37 -6.93
C ARG A 179 -9.25 -19.96 -5.53
N ARG A 180 -8.81 -21.21 -5.40
CA ARG A 180 -8.67 -21.88 -4.09
C ARG A 180 -7.69 -21.13 -3.21
N ILE A 181 -6.48 -20.80 -3.70
CA ILE A 181 -5.47 -20.05 -2.94
C ILE A 181 -6.02 -18.71 -2.46
N SER A 182 -6.72 -17.96 -3.33
CA SER A 182 -7.31 -16.67 -2.95
C SER A 182 -8.42 -16.83 -1.92
N GLN A 183 -9.28 -17.85 -2.06
CA GLN A 183 -10.34 -18.13 -1.08
C GLN A 183 -9.78 -18.64 0.25
N ASP A 184 -8.73 -19.45 0.23
CA ASP A 184 -8.04 -19.92 1.43
C ASP A 184 -7.36 -18.75 2.16
N ALA A 185 -6.74 -17.80 1.44
CA ALA A 185 -6.19 -16.59 2.04
C ALA A 185 -7.28 -15.75 2.71
N LEU A 186 -8.42 -15.55 2.05
CA LEU A 186 -9.54 -14.79 2.60
C LEU A 186 -10.17 -15.44 3.85
N LYS A 187 -10.05 -16.76 4.02
CA LYS A 187 -10.57 -17.49 5.19
C LYS A 187 -9.56 -17.59 6.34
N ASN A 188 -8.29 -17.72 6.03
CA ASN A 188 -7.26 -18.11 6.99
C ASN A 188 -6.31 -16.98 7.38
N GLU A 189 -6.13 -15.95 6.52
CA GLU A 189 -5.28 -14.82 6.87
C GLU A 189 -5.97 -13.86 7.85
N GLN A 190 -5.15 -13.22 8.68
CA GLN A 190 -5.62 -12.10 9.51
C GLN A 190 -5.53 -10.81 8.70
N TYR A 191 -6.65 -10.16 8.48
CA TYR A 191 -6.72 -8.88 7.78
C TYR A 191 -7.79 -7.95 8.38
N GLU A 192 -7.63 -6.67 8.16
CA GLU A 192 -8.58 -5.64 8.57
C GLU A 192 -9.67 -5.46 7.51
N LYS A 193 -9.27 -5.29 6.24
CA LYS A 193 -10.18 -5.10 5.11
C LYS A 193 -9.72 -5.91 3.90
N VAL A 194 -10.69 -6.23 3.06
CA VAL A 194 -10.48 -6.78 1.72
C VAL A 194 -10.77 -5.68 0.70
N ILE A 195 -9.83 -5.44 -0.20
CA ILE A 195 -9.97 -4.53 -1.33
C ILE A 195 -10.35 -5.37 -2.54
N TYR A 196 -11.63 -5.33 -2.91
CA TYR A 196 -12.13 -6.00 -4.11
C TYR A 196 -12.17 -5.02 -5.28
N ILE A 197 -11.39 -5.30 -6.33
CA ILE A 197 -11.29 -4.39 -7.47
C ILE A 197 -12.24 -4.82 -8.57
N ILE A 198 -13.07 -3.89 -8.99
CA ILE A 198 -14.04 -4.01 -10.09
C ILE A 198 -13.53 -3.20 -11.28
N ASN A 199 -13.55 -3.79 -12.46
CA ASN A 199 -13.31 -3.06 -13.70
C ASN A 199 -14.61 -2.38 -14.14
N ALA A 200 -14.62 -1.05 -14.15
CA ALA A 200 -15.79 -0.24 -14.52
C ALA A 200 -16.34 -0.58 -15.92
N ASN A 201 -15.49 -1.07 -16.84
CA ASN A 201 -15.88 -1.40 -18.22
C ASN A 201 -16.37 -2.85 -18.40
N LYS A 202 -16.30 -3.70 -17.37
CA LYS A 202 -16.58 -5.15 -17.49
C LYS A 202 -17.46 -5.70 -16.39
N LEU A 203 -18.26 -4.87 -15.76
CA LEU A 203 -19.19 -5.33 -14.73
C LEU A 203 -20.27 -6.23 -15.35
N GLY A 204 -20.56 -7.34 -14.68
CA GLY A 204 -21.71 -8.20 -15.02
C GLY A 204 -21.37 -9.48 -15.77
N SER A 205 -20.09 -9.88 -15.86
CA SER A 205 -19.82 -11.25 -16.32
C SER A 205 -20.35 -12.28 -15.31
N ASP A 206 -20.86 -13.42 -15.81
CA ASP A 206 -21.38 -14.51 -14.97
C ASP A 206 -20.36 -14.97 -13.92
N GLU A 207 -19.07 -14.92 -14.26
CA GLU A 207 -17.98 -15.31 -13.37
C GLU A 207 -17.80 -14.28 -12.25
N GLU A 208 -17.91 -12.99 -12.55
CA GLU A 208 -17.81 -11.91 -11.56
C GLU A 208 -18.99 -11.95 -10.59
N ILE A 209 -20.20 -12.15 -11.11
CA ILE A 209 -21.42 -12.31 -10.31
C ILE A 209 -21.27 -13.50 -9.34
N LYS A 210 -20.81 -14.65 -9.84
CA LYS A 210 -20.56 -15.84 -8.99
C LYS A 210 -19.54 -15.57 -7.90
N GLN A 211 -18.50 -14.83 -8.21
CA GLN A 211 -17.48 -14.50 -7.23
C GLN A 211 -17.98 -13.49 -6.20
N LEU A 212 -18.64 -12.42 -6.62
CA LEU A 212 -19.24 -11.45 -5.71
C LEU A 212 -20.28 -12.11 -4.79
N LYS A 213 -21.07 -13.06 -5.32
CA LYS A 213 -21.98 -13.84 -4.51
C LYS A 213 -21.26 -14.69 -3.47
N TRP A 214 -20.16 -15.35 -3.86
CA TRP A 214 -19.32 -16.08 -2.91
C TRP A 214 -18.77 -15.16 -1.82
N PHE A 215 -18.34 -13.92 -2.18
CA PHE A 215 -17.88 -12.92 -1.21
C PHE A 215 -18.99 -12.53 -0.24
N SER A 216 -20.16 -12.20 -0.74
CA SER A 216 -21.34 -11.85 0.08
C SER A 216 -21.71 -12.96 1.09
N ASP A 217 -21.55 -14.22 0.68
CA ASP A 217 -21.89 -15.39 1.52
C ASP A 217 -20.79 -15.74 2.54
N ASN A 218 -19.52 -15.31 2.35
CA ASN A 218 -18.38 -15.78 3.15
C ASN A 218 -17.59 -14.69 3.86
N ILE A 219 -17.67 -13.42 3.44
CA ILE A 219 -16.89 -12.31 4.00
C ILE A 219 -17.85 -11.28 4.60
N PRO A 220 -17.62 -10.83 5.85
CA PRO A 220 -18.44 -9.79 6.46
C PRO A 220 -18.44 -8.51 5.63
N ASN A 221 -19.60 -7.91 5.42
CA ASN A 221 -19.80 -6.74 4.56
C ASN A 221 -18.96 -5.54 4.98
N ASP A 222 -18.82 -5.32 6.28
CA ASP A 222 -18.01 -4.25 6.86
C ASP A 222 -16.51 -4.40 6.59
N LYS A 223 -16.06 -5.60 6.22
CA LYS A 223 -14.65 -5.86 5.85
C LYS A 223 -14.35 -5.62 4.37
N VAL A 224 -15.34 -5.43 3.50
CA VAL A 224 -15.11 -5.32 2.06
C VAL A 224 -15.15 -3.85 1.61
N ILE A 225 -14.11 -3.44 0.88
CA ILE A 225 -14.05 -2.17 0.16
C ILE A 225 -14.04 -2.48 -1.33
N PHE A 226 -15.00 -1.94 -2.07
CA PHE A 226 -15.09 -2.10 -3.52
C PHE A 226 -14.40 -0.95 -4.22
N VAL A 227 -13.30 -1.24 -4.92
CA VAL A 227 -12.56 -0.26 -5.72
C VAL A 227 -13.01 -0.36 -7.17
N VAL A 228 -13.72 0.66 -7.66
CA VAL A 228 -14.13 0.76 -9.07
C VAL A 228 -13.03 1.44 -9.84
N ASN A 229 -12.29 0.67 -10.61
CA ASN A 229 -11.09 1.11 -11.34
C ASN A 229 -11.34 1.24 -12.85
N LYS A 230 -10.39 1.83 -13.57
CA LYS A 230 -10.40 2.08 -15.02
C LYS A 230 -11.43 3.11 -15.49
N LEU A 231 -11.76 4.06 -14.61
CA LEU A 231 -12.59 5.20 -14.97
C LEU A 231 -11.85 6.22 -15.87
N ASP A 232 -10.54 6.09 -15.97
CA ASP A 232 -9.70 6.78 -16.93
C ASP A 232 -9.92 6.32 -18.37
N ASP A 233 -10.39 5.10 -18.60
CA ASP A 233 -10.73 4.59 -19.94
C ASP A 233 -12.04 5.20 -20.49
N PHE A 234 -12.89 5.77 -19.63
CA PHE A 234 -14.20 6.32 -20.02
C PHE A 234 -14.07 7.54 -20.93
N ASN A 235 -14.98 7.60 -21.92
CA ASN A 235 -15.13 8.74 -22.79
C ASN A 235 -16.43 9.51 -22.44
N ALA A 236 -16.31 10.78 -22.07
CA ALA A 236 -17.43 11.60 -21.61
C ALA A 236 -18.54 11.81 -22.66
N SER A 237 -18.28 11.55 -23.96
CA SER A 237 -19.31 11.60 -25.00
C SER A 237 -20.24 10.38 -24.97
N ASP A 238 -19.74 9.23 -24.53
CA ASP A 238 -20.43 7.94 -24.65
C ASP A 238 -20.72 7.32 -23.28
N ASP A 239 -19.93 7.68 -22.26
CA ASP A 239 -19.95 7.07 -20.94
C ASP A 239 -20.40 8.04 -19.85
N ASN A 240 -21.15 7.53 -18.88
CA ASN A 240 -21.53 8.29 -17.69
C ASN A 240 -20.98 7.64 -16.43
N ILE A 241 -19.86 8.20 -15.91
CA ILE A 241 -19.19 7.70 -14.71
C ILE A 241 -20.16 7.57 -13.51
N SER A 242 -21.03 8.57 -13.30
CA SER A 242 -21.96 8.55 -12.18
C SER A 242 -22.99 7.44 -12.33
N ALA A 243 -23.50 7.22 -13.54
CA ALA A 243 -24.45 6.13 -13.82
C ALA A 243 -23.79 4.77 -13.66
N SER A 244 -22.53 4.62 -14.09
CA SER A 244 -21.78 3.37 -13.92
C SER A 244 -21.54 3.04 -12.44
N ILE A 245 -21.10 4.01 -11.63
CA ILE A 245 -20.89 3.81 -10.18
C ILE A 245 -22.20 3.47 -9.47
N GLU A 246 -23.29 4.15 -9.82
CA GLU A 246 -24.61 3.85 -9.26
C GLU A 246 -25.12 2.46 -9.70
N GLY A 247 -24.82 2.05 -10.95
CA GLY A 247 -25.07 0.69 -11.44
C GLY A 247 -24.35 -0.36 -10.61
N VAL A 248 -23.02 -0.17 -10.41
CA VAL A 248 -22.20 -1.02 -9.53
C VAL A 248 -22.82 -1.15 -8.15
N LYS A 249 -23.25 -0.03 -7.55
CA LYS A 249 -23.89 -0.02 -6.22
C LYS A 249 -25.16 -0.86 -6.18
N LYS A 250 -26.03 -0.69 -7.19
CA LYS A 250 -27.27 -1.47 -7.29
C LYS A 250 -27.01 -2.96 -7.43
N ASP A 251 -26.02 -3.33 -8.25
CA ASP A 251 -25.64 -4.72 -8.47
C ASP A 251 -25.10 -5.36 -7.18
N LEU A 252 -24.22 -4.64 -6.46
CA LEU A 252 -23.69 -5.10 -5.18
C LEU A 252 -24.81 -5.30 -4.14
N VAL A 253 -25.74 -4.34 -4.04
CA VAL A 253 -26.89 -4.46 -3.13
C VAL A 253 -27.75 -5.67 -3.50
N SER A 254 -28.00 -5.90 -4.80
CA SER A 254 -28.77 -7.06 -5.28
C SER A 254 -28.09 -8.39 -4.96
N LEU A 255 -26.76 -8.41 -4.84
CA LEU A 255 -25.96 -9.57 -4.48
C LEU A 255 -25.85 -9.81 -2.97
N GLY A 256 -26.44 -8.91 -2.15
CA GLY A 256 -26.51 -9.04 -0.70
C GLY A 256 -25.49 -8.23 0.10
N PHE A 257 -24.80 -7.25 -0.52
CA PHE A 257 -23.96 -6.32 0.21
C PHE A 257 -24.82 -5.15 0.74
N GLU A 258 -24.88 -5.03 2.05
CA GLU A 258 -25.57 -3.90 2.69
C GLU A 258 -24.64 -2.68 2.74
N GLU A 259 -25.11 -1.53 2.23
CA GLU A 259 -24.36 -0.26 2.21
C GLU A 259 -22.89 -0.40 1.76
N PRO A 260 -22.62 -0.96 0.54
CA PRO A 260 -21.25 -1.24 0.12
C PRO A 260 -20.38 0.03 0.04
N VAL A 261 -19.20 -0.03 0.63
CA VAL A 261 -18.21 1.04 0.53
C VAL A 261 -17.59 1.00 -0.86
N ILE A 262 -17.88 2.00 -1.69
CA ILE A 262 -17.42 2.09 -3.07
C ILE A 262 -16.43 3.22 -3.23
N CYS A 263 -15.24 2.88 -3.72
CA CYS A 263 -14.10 3.77 -3.91
C CYS A 263 -13.73 3.84 -5.42
N PRO A 264 -14.28 4.79 -6.18
CA PRO A 264 -13.91 4.97 -7.57
C PRO A 264 -12.50 5.56 -7.70
N ILE A 265 -11.69 5.00 -8.61
CA ILE A 265 -10.30 5.41 -8.81
C ILE A 265 -9.84 5.25 -10.26
N SER A 266 -8.85 6.05 -10.66
CA SER A 266 -7.91 5.72 -11.73
C SER A 266 -6.59 5.27 -11.12
N ALA A 267 -6.38 3.97 -11.02
CA ALA A 267 -5.19 3.42 -10.41
C ALA A 267 -3.92 3.76 -11.21
N TYR A 268 -4.01 3.77 -12.53
CA TYR A 268 -2.87 4.07 -13.37
C TYR A 268 -2.46 5.55 -13.26
N PHE A 269 -3.39 6.48 -13.38
CA PHE A 269 -3.08 7.90 -13.17
C PHE A 269 -2.57 8.18 -11.74
N SER A 270 -3.10 7.47 -10.75
CA SER A 270 -2.62 7.53 -9.36
C SER A 270 -1.14 7.14 -9.23
N LEU A 271 -0.70 6.11 -9.95
CA LEU A 271 0.70 5.71 -10.01
C LEU A 271 1.57 6.80 -10.65
N LEU A 272 1.14 7.32 -11.81
CA LEU A 272 1.86 8.38 -12.52
C LEU A 272 2.02 9.65 -11.68
N ILE A 273 0.99 10.06 -10.92
CA ILE A 273 1.06 11.20 -9.99
C ILE A 273 2.19 11.00 -8.97
N LYS A 274 2.26 9.83 -8.35
CA LYS A 274 3.29 9.54 -7.34
C LYS A 274 4.68 9.43 -7.96
N MET A 275 4.83 8.79 -9.10
CA MET A 275 6.10 8.71 -9.83
C MET A 275 6.62 10.11 -10.17
N LYS A 276 5.76 10.97 -10.72
CA LYS A 276 6.10 12.35 -11.06
C LYS A 276 6.50 13.17 -9.83
N ALA A 277 5.73 13.06 -8.75
CA ALA A 277 5.97 13.79 -7.50
C ALA A 277 7.29 13.39 -6.81
N ASN A 278 7.71 12.15 -6.98
CA ASN A 278 8.96 11.64 -6.39
C ASN A 278 10.17 11.72 -7.33
N GLY A 279 10.01 12.29 -8.52
CA GLY A 279 11.09 12.46 -9.49
C GLY A 279 11.59 11.14 -10.08
N ASP A 280 10.73 10.12 -10.16
CA ASP A 280 11.08 8.85 -10.80
C ASP A 280 11.30 9.07 -12.30
N ILE A 281 12.16 8.23 -12.89
CA ILE A 281 12.36 8.23 -14.35
C ILE A 281 11.11 7.64 -14.99
N MET A 282 10.42 8.46 -15.77
CA MET A 282 9.25 8.07 -16.56
C MET A 282 9.64 7.95 -18.03
N THR A 283 9.01 7.03 -18.74
CA THR A 283 9.14 6.94 -20.20
C THR A 283 8.41 8.11 -20.89
N ASP A 284 8.73 8.37 -22.16
CA ASP A 284 8.04 9.44 -22.93
C ASP A 284 6.52 9.18 -22.97
N ASP A 285 6.10 7.93 -23.17
CA ASP A 285 4.68 7.54 -23.13
C ASP A 285 4.03 7.85 -21.78
N GLU A 286 4.69 7.52 -20.65
CA GLU A 286 4.18 7.81 -19.29
C GLU A 286 4.07 9.32 -19.03
N ILE A 287 4.99 10.13 -19.58
CA ILE A 287 4.94 11.60 -19.48
C ILE A 287 3.75 12.16 -20.27
N ASP A 288 3.53 11.66 -21.48
CA ASP A 288 2.41 12.07 -22.34
C ASP A 288 1.07 11.65 -21.71
N GLU A 289 0.96 10.43 -21.22
CA GLU A 289 -0.22 9.92 -20.52
C GLU A 289 -0.50 10.71 -19.23
N TYR A 290 0.52 11.02 -18.43
CA TYR A 290 0.36 11.89 -17.25
C TYR A 290 -0.25 13.24 -17.66
N SER A 291 0.30 13.87 -18.70
CA SER A 291 -0.16 15.17 -19.18
C SER A 291 -1.60 15.12 -19.72
N PHE A 292 -1.95 14.03 -20.38
CA PHE A 292 -3.31 13.75 -20.87
C PHE A 292 -4.28 13.60 -19.68
N TYR A 293 -3.95 12.78 -18.69
CA TYR A 293 -4.82 12.54 -17.53
C TYR A 293 -4.98 13.77 -16.64
N VAL A 294 -3.95 14.61 -16.48
CA VAL A 294 -4.10 15.91 -15.78
C VAL A 294 -5.17 16.75 -16.46
N LYS A 295 -5.17 16.86 -17.80
CA LYS A 295 -6.20 17.59 -18.55
C LYS A 295 -7.57 16.94 -18.41
N LYS A 296 -7.62 15.61 -18.44
CA LYS A 296 -8.86 14.83 -18.35
C LYS A 296 -9.53 15.01 -16.99
N PHE A 297 -8.81 14.80 -15.90
CA PHE A 297 -9.33 14.87 -14.53
C PHE A 297 -9.56 16.31 -14.02
N LYS A 298 -9.10 17.34 -14.73
CA LYS A 298 -9.53 18.72 -14.50
C LYS A 298 -10.98 18.98 -14.93
N ARG A 299 -11.56 18.14 -15.79
CA ARG A 299 -12.97 18.27 -16.21
C ARG A 299 -13.90 17.73 -15.11
N PRO A 300 -14.99 18.45 -14.77
CA PRO A 300 -15.90 18.05 -13.67
C PRO A 300 -16.51 16.63 -13.81
N VAL A 301 -16.70 16.16 -15.05
CA VAL A 301 -17.27 14.83 -15.34
C VAL A 301 -16.35 13.68 -14.86
N TYR A 302 -15.04 13.90 -14.84
CA TYR A 302 -14.05 12.92 -14.39
C TYR A 302 -13.62 13.12 -12.94
N ASP A 303 -14.11 14.17 -12.26
CA ASP A 303 -13.76 14.45 -10.87
C ASP A 303 -14.40 13.42 -9.93
N LEU A 304 -13.57 12.52 -9.40
CA LEU A 304 -13.99 11.47 -8.46
C LEU A 304 -14.01 11.95 -7.01
N SER A 305 -13.53 13.15 -6.71
CA SER A 305 -13.48 13.66 -5.34
C SER A 305 -14.84 13.71 -4.67
N LYS A 306 -15.90 13.90 -5.45
CA LYS A 306 -17.29 13.94 -4.99
C LYS A 306 -17.76 12.67 -4.26
N TYR A 307 -17.10 11.53 -4.50
CA TYR A 307 -17.43 10.24 -3.85
C TYR A 307 -16.72 10.05 -2.50
N TYR A 308 -15.87 11.00 -2.10
CA TYR A 308 -15.06 10.96 -0.90
C TYR A 308 -15.26 12.20 -0.01
N LYS A 309 -16.41 12.87 -0.09
CA LYS A 309 -16.64 14.19 0.54
C LYS A 309 -16.37 14.21 2.04
N ASP A 310 -16.68 13.13 2.74
CA ASP A 310 -16.55 13.06 4.20
C ASP A 310 -15.11 12.78 4.65
N VAL A 311 -14.20 12.56 3.69
CA VAL A 311 -12.82 12.12 3.93
C VAL A 311 -11.82 13.27 3.80
N TYR A 312 -12.21 14.39 3.17
CA TYR A 312 -11.28 15.48 2.86
C TYR A 312 -11.14 16.48 3.99
N GLU A 313 -9.90 16.65 4.46
CA GLU A 313 -9.49 17.81 5.24
C GLU A 313 -9.09 18.96 4.29
N GLN A 314 -9.13 20.22 4.79
CA GLN A 314 -8.58 21.35 4.06
C GLN A 314 -7.05 21.20 4.02
N THR A 315 -6.53 20.76 2.87
CA THR A 315 -5.09 20.68 2.59
C THR A 315 -4.73 21.76 1.58
N GLY A 316 -3.53 22.34 1.74
CA GLY A 316 -3.06 23.45 0.89
C GLY A 316 -3.03 23.12 -0.61
N ASP A 317 -2.97 24.18 -1.42
CA ASP A 317 -2.99 24.16 -2.90
C ASP A 317 -1.69 23.59 -3.49
N ASN A 318 -1.65 22.27 -3.67
CA ASN A 318 -0.61 21.58 -4.40
C ASN A 318 -1.27 20.77 -5.52
N GLU A 319 -0.83 20.96 -6.79
CA GLU A 319 -1.40 20.27 -7.96
C GLU A 319 -1.41 18.73 -7.77
N MET A 320 -0.38 18.16 -7.13
CA MET A 320 -0.32 16.74 -6.84
C MET A 320 -1.49 16.31 -5.92
N ILE A 321 -1.74 17.06 -4.85
CA ILE A 321 -2.83 16.78 -3.91
C ILE A 321 -4.18 16.95 -4.62
N GLU A 322 -4.35 18.01 -5.41
CA GLU A 322 -5.57 18.24 -6.18
C GLU A 322 -5.86 17.09 -7.14
N MET A 323 -4.87 16.68 -7.94
CA MET A 323 -5.03 15.58 -8.89
C MET A 323 -5.27 14.25 -8.19
N SER A 324 -4.62 14.01 -7.06
CA SER A 324 -4.84 12.81 -6.26
C SER A 324 -6.26 12.72 -5.67
N LYS A 325 -6.85 13.85 -5.30
CA LYS A 325 -8.27 13.91 -4.91
C LYS A 325 -9.17 13.58 -6.09
N LYS A 326 -8.94 14.23 -7.24
CA LYS A 326 -9.77 14.08 -8.44
C LYS A 326 -9.71 12.68 -9.04
N CYS A 327 -8.58 11.98 -8.97
CA CYS A 327 -8.47 10.60 -9.45
C CYS A 327 -8.86 9.52 -8.42
N GLY A 328 -9.27 9.91 -7.19
CA GLY A 328 -9.72 9.02 -6.12
C GLY A 328 -8.61 8.47 -5.22
N LEU A 329 -7.32 8.68 -5.54
CA LEU A 329 -6.19 8.14 -4.78
C LEU A 329 -6.17 8.65 -3.34
N TYR A 330 -6.28 9.97 -3.15
CA TYR A 330 -6.26 10.59 -1.81
C TYR A 330 -7.36 10.00 -0.92
N GLY A 331 -8.59 9.89 -1.46
CA GLY A 331 -9.73 9.37 -0.71
C GLY A 331 -9.54 7.90 -0.32
N LEU A 332 -9.08 7.06 -1.26
CA LEU A 332 -8.79 5.65 -0.98
C LEU A 332 -7.70 5.49 0.07
N GLU A 333 -6.60 6.23 -0.02
CA GLU A 333 -5.53 6.18 0.97
C GLU A 333 -6.01 6.64 2.36
N LYS A 334 -6.85 7.65 2.43
CA LYS A 334 -7.41 8.11 3.70
C LYS A 334 -8.29 7.05 4.35
N ILE A 335 -9.09 6.34 3.55
CA ILE A 335 -9.91 5.20 4.01
C ILE A 335 -9.02 4.06 4.51
N LEU A 336 -7.94 3.74 3.79
CA LEU A 336 -7.07 2.63 4.14
C LEU A 336 -6.12 2.95 5.31
N TYR A 337 -5.58 4.17 5.35
CA TYR A 337 -4.47 4.51 6.26
C TYR A 337 -4.85 5.47 7.38
N GLY A 338 -5.88 6.29 7.18
CA GLY A 338 -6.35 7.25 8.16
C GLY A 338 -7.30 6.62 9.16
N GLY A 339 -6.84 6.09 10.29
CA GLY A 339 -7.61 5.37 11.30
C GLY A 339 -9.11 5.73 11.43
N THR A 340 -9.90 4.73 11.83
CA THR A 340 -11.35 4.68 12.07
C THR A 340 -12.23 5.64 11.25
N ILE A 341 -12.93 5.08 10.29
CA ILE A 341 -14.18 5.64 9.75
C ILE A 341 -15.24 5.57 10.85
#